data_4ef0e69a2fd22e229e99bc56ed6d6865
#
_entry.id   4ef0e69a2fd22e229e99bc56ed6d6865
#
_cell.length_a   1.000
_cell.length_b   1.000
_cell.length_c   1.000
_cell.angle_alpha   90.00
_cell.angle_beta   90.00
_cell.angle_gamma   90.00
#
_symmetry.space_group_name_H-M   'P 1'
#
loop_
_entity.id
_entity.type
_entity.pdbx_description
1 polymer ?
#
loop_
_entity_poly.entity_id
_entity_poly.type
_entity_poly.pdbx_seq_one_letter_code
_entity_poly.pdbx_strand_id
1 'polypeptide(L)'
;MTAYVYMLRCADGSLYVGSPRLLEARVHQHQIGMGADHTRNRRPVELVWHEEYEKPSQAFAREKQVQNWSRAKRLALIAGDYEGLPALAKKDFTDR
;
A
#
# COMPACT_ATOMS: atom_id res chain seq x y z
N MET A 1 -0.59 19.92 -6.23
CA MET A 1 -0.15 18.72 -6.95
C MET A 1 -0.55 17.50 -6.13
N THR A 2 -1.12 16.50 -6.76
CA THR A 2 -1.65 15.33 -6.05
C THR A 2 -0.63 14.20 -6.05
N ALA A 3 -0.59 13.46 -4.94
CA ALA A 3 0.21 12.26 -4.83
C ALA A 3 -0.63 11.18 -4.15
N TYR A 4 -0.26 9.93 -4.33
CA TYR A 4 -1.04 8.79 -3.84
C TYR A 4 -0.15 7.83 -3.06
N VAL A 5 -0.78 7.09 -2.15
CA VAL A 5 -0.24 5.84 -1.61
C VAL A 5 -1.20 4.74 -2.03
N TYR A 6 -0.68 3.61 -2.48
CA TYR A 6 -1.53 2.52 -2.92
C TYR A 6 -0.99 1.19 -2.41
N MET A 7 -1.86 0.20 -2.41
CA MET A 7 -1.50 -1.17 -2.06
C MET A 7 -2.06 -2.11 -3.12
N LEU A 8 -1.19 -2.99 -3.62
CA LEU A 8 -1.57 -4.02 -4.58
C LEU A 8 -1.54 -5.37 -3.89
N ARG A 9 -2.52 -6.21 -4.20
CA ARG A 9 -2.47 -7.63 -3.86
C ARG A 9 -1.94 -8.38 -5.06
N CYS A 10 -0.91 -9.16 -4.85
CA CYS A 10 -0.29 -9.97 -5.89
C CYS A 10 -0.92 -11.36 -5.96
N ALA A 11 -0.61 -12.10 -7.03
CA ALA A 11 -1.16 -13.44 -7.25
C ALA A 11 -0.83 -14.42 -6.12
N ASP A 12 0.31 -14.24 -5.47
CA ASP A 12 0.73 -15.08 -4.34
C ASP A 12 0.15 -14.62 -3.00
N GLY A 13 -0.72 -13.60 -3.01
CA GLY A 13 -1.34 -13.06 -1.79
C GLY A 13 -0.51 -12.00 -1.09
N SER A 14 0.72 -11.74 -1.53
CA SER A 14 1.55 -10.71 -0.93
C SER A 14 1.01 -9.31 -1.25
N LEU A 15 1.37 -8.33 -0.41
CA LEU A 15 0.92 -6.95 -0.55
C LEU A 15 2.11 -6.06 -0.87
N TYR A 16 1.95 -5.23 -1.90
CA TYR A 16 2.97 -4.27 -2.33
C TYR A 16 2.45 -2.85 -2.11
N VAL A 17 3.27 -1.99 -1.51
CA VAL A 17 2.92 -0.60 -1.18
C VAL A 17 3.83 0.35 -1.96
N GLY A 18 3.25 1.39 -2.55
CA GLY A 18 4.00 2.41 -3.26
C GLY A 18 3.34 3.78 -3.15
N SER A 19 4.07 4.83 -3.59
CA SER A 19 3.56 6.20 -3.55
C SER A 19 3.86 6.94 -4.85
N PRO A 20 3.04 6.73 -5.90
CA PRO A 20 3.23 7.38 -7.19
C PRO A 20 2.55 8.74 -7.24
N ARG A 21 2.90 9.55 -8.26
CA ARG A 21 2.14 10.75 -8.60
C ARG A 21 0.95 10.43 -9.49
N LEU A 22 1.10 9.45 -10.39
CA LEU A 22 0.06 9.03 -11.32
C LEU A 22 -0.34 7.60 -10.99
N LEU A 23 -1.42 7.47 -10.24
CA LEU A 23 -1.86 6.19 -9.70
C LEU A 23 -2.21 5.20 -10.82
N GLU A 24 -3.09 5.60 -11.74
CA GLU A 24 -3.56 4.69 -12.79
C GLU A 24 -2.43 4.20 -13.68
N ALA A 25 -1.51 5.12 -14.06
CA ALA A 25 -0.38 4.78 -14.89
C ALA A 25 0.54 3.79 -14.18
N ARG A 26 0.77 3.98 -12.88
CA ARG A 26 1.65 3.11 -12.11
C ARG A 26 1.03 1.72 -11.92
N VAL A 27 -0.26 1.66 -11.61
CA VAL A 27 -0.98 0.38 -11.50
C VAL A 27 -0.91 -0.38 -12.83
N HIS A 28 -1.13 0.34 -13.94
CA HIS A 28 -1.02 -0.28 -15.27
C HIS A 28 0.37 -0.85 -15.52
N GLN A 29 1.43 -0.11 -15.16
CA GLN A 29 2.81 -0.59 -15.29
C GLN A 29 3.01 -1.90 -14.53
N HIS A 30 2.48 -2.00 -13.31
CA HIS A 30 2.57 -3.25 -12.53
C HIS A 30 1.82 -4.39 -13.23
N GLN A 31 0.66 -4.11 -13.81
CA GLN A 31 -0.16 -5.13 -14.47
C GLN A 31 0.53 -5.71 -15.70
N ILE A 32 1.29 -4.89 -16.43
CA ILE A 32 1.99 -5.35 -17.65
C ILE A 32 3.42 -5.81 -17.38
N GLY A 33 3.84 -5.86 -16.10
CA GLY A 33 5.16 -6.35 -15.73
C GLY A 33 6.29 -5.32 -15.83
N MET A 34 5.95 -4.04 -15.98
CA MET A 34 6.92 -2.95 -16.09
C MET A 34 7.09 -2.17 -14.79
N GLY A 35 6.50 -2.66 -13.70
CA GLY A 35 6.60 -2.04 -12.39
C GLY A 35 7.79 -2.54 -11.59
N ALA A 36 7.60 -2.75 -10.29
CA ALA A 36 8.64 -3.23 -9.39
C ALA A 36 8.95 -4.70 -9.62
N ASP A 37 10.16 -5.12 -9.24
CA ASP A 37 10.55 -6.53 -9.34
C ASP A 37 9.63 -7.45 -8.53
N HIS A 38 9.17 -6.98 -7.36
CA HIS A 38 8.24 -7.74 -6.54
C HIS A 38 6.97 -8.11 -7.29
N THR A 39 6.40 -7.18 -8.04
CA THR A 39 5.12 -7.41 -8.74
C THR A 39 5.30 -8.11 -10.08
N ARG A 40 6.46 -7.95 -10.72
CA ARG A 40 6.71 -8.52 -12.05
C ARG A 40 6.47 -10.02 -12.10
N ASN A 41 6.95 -10.74 -11.09
CA ASN A 41 6.88 -12.20 -11.04
C ASN A 41 5.69 -12.71 -10.23
N ARG A 42 4.79 -11.80 -9.82
CA ARG A 42 3.63 -12.12 -8.96
C ARG A 42 2.33 -11.62 -9.54
N ARG A 43 2.29 -11.47 -10.85
CA ARG A 43 1.07 -11.06 -11.56
C ARG A 43 0.10 -12.23 -11.69
N PRO A 44 -1.20 -11.99 -11.79
CA PRO A 44 -1.85 -10.69 -11.84
C PRO A 44 -1.83 -9.97 -10.50
N VAL A 45 -1.87 -8.63 -10.56
CA VAL A 45 -1.95 -7.77 -9.39
C VAL A 45 -3.26 -7.02 -9.38
N GLU A 46 -3.74 -6.66 -8.19
CA GLU A 46 -5.02 -5.98 -8.01
C GLU A 46 -4.83 -4.78 -7.08
N LEU A 47 -5.36 -3.62 -7.47
CA LEU A 47 -5.37 -2.46 -6.60
C LEU A 47 -6.44 -2.69 -5.52
N VAL A 48 -6.01 -2.78 -4.24
CA VAL A 48 -6.92 -3.08 -3.13
C VAL A 48 -7.11 -1.92 -2.17
N TRP A 49 -6.27 -0.89 -2.26
CA TRP A 49 -6.37 0.27 -1.38
C TRP A 49 -5.55 1.43 -1.93
N HIS A 50 -6.05 2.67 -1.74
CA HIS A 50 -5.26 3.88 -2.02
C HIS A 50 -5.76 5.04 -1.20
N GLU A 51 -4.86 6.03 -0.99
CA GLU A 51 -5.17 7.32 -0.38
C GLU A 51 -4.54 8.42 -1.23
N GLU A 52 -5.17 9.61 -1.21
CA GLU A 52 -4.72 10.77 -1.96
C GLU A 52 -4.19 11.82 -0.99
N TYR A 53 -3.09 12.48 -1.38
CA TYR A 53 -2.46 13.54 -0.60
C TYR A 53 -2.13 14.72 -1.51
N GLU A 54 -2.12 15.93 -0.93
CA GLU A 54 -1.77 17.13 -1.68
C GLU A 54 -0.29 17.18 -2.05
N LYS A 55 0.58 16.63 -1.19
CA LYS A 55 2.02 16.73 -1.35
C LYS A 55 2.67 15.35 -1.43
N PRO A 56 3.67 15.19 -2.34
CA PRO A 56 4.42 13.92 -2.42
C PRO A 56 5.08 13.53 -1.10
N SER A 57 5.54 14.51 -0.30
CA SER A 57 6.16 14.22 0.99
C SER A 57 5.19 13.55 1.97
N GLN A 58 3.93 13.96 1.94
CA GLN A 58 2.89 13.35 2.78
C GLN A 58 2.61 11.90 2.34
N ALA A 59 2.50 11.68 1.04
CA ALA A 59 2.28 10.33 0.49
C ALA A 59 3.47 9.43 0.81
N PHE A 60 4.69 9.93 0.67
CA PHE A 60 5.89 9.16 0.96
C PHE A 60 5.95 8.75 2.44
N ALA A 61 5.62 9.67 3.34
CA ALA A 61 5.58 9.38 4.78
C ALA A 61 4.56 8.28 5.09
N ARG A 62 3.37 8.35 4.47
CA ARG A 62 2.33 7.34 4.65
C ARG A 62 2.77 5.99 4.08
N GLU A 63 3.43 6.00 2.93
CA GLU A 63 3.98 4.77 2.34
C GLU A 63 4.91 4.06 3.32
N LYS A 64 5.84 4.80 3.91
CA LYS A 64 6.77 4.22 4.88
C LYS A 64 6.06 3.70 6.11
N GLN A 65 5.05 4.42 6.59
CA GLN A 65 4.24 3.97 7.72
C GLN A 65 3.55 2.64 7.41
N VAL A 66 2.87 2.56 6.27
CA VAL A 66 2.12 1.36 5.88
C VAL A 66 3.08 0.19 5.60
N GLN A 67 4.23 0.45 5.00
CA GLN A 67 5.25 -0.59 4.79
C GLN A 67 5.72 -1.23 6.09
N ASN A 68 5.76 -0.45 7.17
CA ASN A 68 6.21 -0.93 8.48
C ASN A 68 5.09 -1.60 9.29
N TRP A 69 3.86 -1.56 8.81
CA TRP A 69 2.74 -2.20 9.49
C TRP A 69 2.75 -3.71 9.30
N SER A 70 2.18 -4.43 10.27
CA SER A 70 1.94 -5.88 10.14
C SER A 70 0.97 -6.17 9.00
N ARG A 71 0.99 -7.40 8.52
CA ARG A 71 0.02 -7.83 7.51
C ARG A 71 -1.41 -7.68 8.00
N ALA A 72 -1.68 -8.03 9.27
CA ALA A 72 -3.02 -7.90 9.86
C ALA A 72 -3.51 -6.47 9.82
N LYS A 73 -2.64 -5.51 10.13
CA LYS A 73 -2.98 -4.10 10.11
C LYS A 73 -3.23 -3.59 8.70
N ARG A 74 -2.41 -4.03 7.74
CA ARG A 74 -2.62 -3.68 6.34
C ARG A 74 -3.93 -4.26 5.80
N LEU A 75 -4.27 -5.49 6.17
CA LEU A 75 -5.54 -6.10 5.78
C LEU A 75 -6.73 -5.36 6.38
N ALA A 76 -6.62 -4.90 7.63
CA ALA A 76 -7.67 -4.08 8.25
C ALA A 76 -7.85 -2.75 7.49
N LEU A 77 -6.76 -2.14 7.05
CA LEU A 77 -6.83 -0.92 6.25
C LEU A 77 -7.56 -1.17 4.92
N ILE A 78 -7.24 -2.26 4.25
CA ILE A 78 -7.89 -2.65 2.98
C ILE A 78 -9.39 -2.86 3.19
N ALA A 79 -9.77 -3.50 4.28
CA ALA A 79 -11.16 -3.78 4.60
C ALA A 79 -11.95 -2.54 5.06
N GLY A 80 -11.26 -1.43 5.30
CA GLY A 80 -11.90 -0.23 5.82
C GLY A 80 -12.22 -0.31 7.30
N ASP A 81 -11.61 -1.22 8.03
CA ASP A 81 -11.79 -1.40 9.47
C ASP A 81 -10.89 -0.44 10.24
N TYR A 82 -11.25 0.84 10.18
CA TYR A 82 -10.46 1.88 10.82
C TYR A 82 -10.54 1.85 12.34
N GLU A 83 -11.59 1.28 12.88
CA GLU A 83 -11.75 1.14 14.34
C GLU A 83 -10.77 0.13 14.91
N GLY A 84 -10.41 -0.90 14.14
CA GLY A 84 -9.41 -1.87 14.56
C GLY A 84 -7.97 -1.36 14.47
N LEU A 85 -7.72 -0.34 13.65
CA LEU A 85 -6.36 0.16 13.42
C LEU A 85 -5.67 0.69 14.67
N PRO A 86 -6.33 1.48 15.55
CA PRO A 86 -5.68 1.94 16.76
C PRO A 86 -5.18 0.83 17.67
N ALA A 87 -5.96 -0.24 17.82
CA ALA A 87 -5.54 -1.39 18.63
C ALA A 87 -4.35 -2.10 18.00
N LEU A 88 -4.37 -2.30 16.69
CA LEU A 88 -3.27 -2.91 15.95
C LEU A 88 -2.02 -2.02 15.98
N ALA A 89 -2.19 -0.70 15.86
CA ALA A 89 -1.10 0.25 15.95
C ALA A 89 -0.46 0.21 17.34
N LYS A 90 -1.28 0.16 18.40
CA LYS A 90 -0.79 0.08 19.76
C LYS A 90 0.01 -1.20 19.98
N LYS A 91 -0.47 -2.31 19.43
CA LYS A 91 0.23 -3.59 19.50
C LYS A 91 1.58 -3.52 18.79
N ASP A 92 1.62 -2.87 17.62
CA ASP A 92 2.87 -2.67 16.88
C ASP A 92 3.86 -1.83 17.70
N PHE A 93 3.36 -0.83 18.44
CA PHE A 93 4.21 0.01 19.29
C PHE A 93 4.77 -0.75 20.49
N THR A 94 4.01 -1.66 21.06
CA THR A 94 4.46 -2.42 22.25
C THR A 94 5.53 -3.44 21.90
N ASP A 95 5.64 -3.80 20.63
CA ASP A 95 6.64 -4.74 20.16
C ASP A 95 8.02 -4.10 19.96
N ARG A 96 8.15 -2.81 20.25
CA ARG A 96 9.40 -2.08 20.10
C ARG A 96 10.28 -2.15 21.33
#